data_e8705f75c0d2026552edb88864c2d397
#
_entry.id   e8705f75c0d2026552edb88864c2d397
#
_cell.length_a   1.000
_cell.length_b   1.000
_cell.length_c   1.000
_cell.angle_alpha   90.00
_cell.angle_beta   90.00
_cell.angle_gamma   90.00
#
_symmetry.space_group_name_H-M   'P 1'
#
loop_
_entity.id
_entity.type
_entity.pdbx_description
1 polymer ?
#
loop_
_entity_poly.entity_id
_entity_poly.type
_entity_poly.pdbx_seq_one_letter_code
_entity_poly.pdbx_strand_id
1 'polypeptide(L)'
;MSELDILTQYLKDHNIPFERYDCSKDCELGKDCELDDKCMFHIDRHQICVPNLQYILWDVICQEGSYGYRDGLLEAFGDIVEVDDAVEGYLTAQDIIERIEKHQYSMDSISAWLLSKMQNETETGNNEDLDTE
;
A
#
# COMPACT_ATOMS: atom_id res chain seq x y z
N MET A 1 13.27 -4.87 14.65
CA MET A 1 12.21 -4.24 13.86
C MET A 1 12.19 -4.82 12.46
N SER A 2 11.02 -5.18 11.98
CA SER A 2 10.91 -5.64 10.61
C SER A 2 11.05 -4.47 9.65
N GLU A 3 11.26 -4.78 8.37
CA GLU A 3 11.33 -3.72 7.36
C GLU A 3 10.01 -2.93 7.33
N LEU A 4 8.89 -3.62 7.46
CA LEU A 4 7.61 -2.94 7.47
C LEU A 4 7.44 -2.03 8.69
N ASP A 5 7.99 -2.46 9.85
CA ASP A 5 7.96 -1.62 11.05
C ASP A 5 8.77 -0.35 10.85
N ILE A 6 9.93 -0.47 10.23
CA ILE A 6 10.78 0.68 9.95
C ILE A 6 10.05 1.65 9.02
N LEU A 7 9.43 1.12 7.97
CA LEU A 7 8.70 1.95 7.04
C LEU A 7 7.49 2.62 7.71
N THR A 8 6.78 1.87 8.56
CA THR A 8 5.64 2.42 9.28
C THR A 8 6.07 3.62 10.12
N GLN A 9 7.19 3.49 10.83
CA GLN A 9 7.67 4.58 11.67
C GLN A 9 8.02 5.81 10.82
N TYR A 10 8.66 5.59 9.68
CA TYR A 10 8.99 6.69 8.78
C TYR A 10 7.72 7.43 8.31
N LEU A 11 6.71 6.66 7.91
CA LEU A 11 5.46 7.25 7.43
C LEU A 11 4.79 8.07 8.53
N LYS A 12 4.79 7.57 9.75
CA LYS A 12 4.22 8.32 10.88
C LYS A 12 5.01 9.60 11.16
N ASP A 13 6.33 9.50 11.15
CA ASP A 13 7.19 10.64 11.47
C ASP A 13 7.06 11.75 10.45
N HIS A 14 6.71 11.41 9.22
CA HIS A 14 6.60 12.38 8.14
C HIS A 14 5.15 12.72 7.80
N ASN A 15 4.21 12.24 8.61
CA ASN A 15 2.78 12.52 8.45
C ASN A 15 2.25 12.11 7.08
N ILE A 16 2.78 11.01 6.54
CA ILE A 16 2.31 10.48 5.27
C ILE A 16 1.13 9.56 5.55
N PRO A 17 -0.03 9.79 4.94
CA PRO A 17 -1.20 8.94 5.23
C PRO A 17 -0.99 7.52 4.74
N PHE A 18 -1.38 6.56 5.55
CA PHE A 18 -1.25 5.15 5.20
C PHE A 18 -2.21 4.33 6.04
N GLU A 19 -2.48 3.11 5.58
CA GLU A 19 -3.15 2.09 6.37
C GLU A 19 -2.29 0.84 6.36
N ARG A 20 -2.19 0.20 7.52
CA ARG A 20 -1.41 -1.03 7.66
C ARG A 20 -2.30 -2.16 8.08
N TYR A 21 -2.16 -3.31 7.44
CA TYR A 21 -2.92 -4.51 7.73
C TYR A 21 -1.96 -5.65 8.03
N ASP A 22 -2.22 -6.35 9.12
CA ASP A 22 -1.39 -7.47 9.55
C ASP A 22 -2.27 -8.67 9.78
N CYS A 23 -1.84 -9.82 9.26
CA CYS A 23 -2.51 -11.08 9.52
C CYS A 23 -1.46 -12.16 9.63
N SER A 24 -1.51 -12.93 10.71
CA SER A 24 -0.60 -14.04 10.94
C SER A 24 -1.28 -15.34 10.50
N LYS A 25 -0.48 -16.27 10.00
CA LYS A 25 -1.03 -17.58 9.66
C LYS A 25 -1.54 -18.31 10.89
N ASP A 26 -1.19 -17.84 12.08
CA ASP A 26 -1.69 -18.37 13.33
C ASP A 26 -2.93 -17.64 13.80
N CYS A 27 -3.55 -16.86 12.95
CA CYS A 27 -4.78 -16.14 13.26
C CYS A 27 -5.90 -17.16 13.43
N GLU A 28 -6.24 -17.48 14.67
CA GLU A 28 -7.24 -18.50 14.94
C GLU A 28 -8.65 -17.95 14.86
N LEU A 29 -8.79 -16.65 15.07
CA LEU A 29 -10.10 -16.02 15.13
C LEU A 29 -10.30 -15.19 13.87
N GLY A 30 -10.60 -15.86 12.77
CA GLY A 30 -10.74 -15.18 11.49
C GLY A 30 -11.61 -13.94 11.56
N LYS A 31 -12.65 -13.97 12.38
CA LYS A 31 -13.55 -12.85 12.50
C LYS A 31 -12.93 -11.64 13.16
N ASP A 32 -11.85 -11.84 13.91
CA ASP A 32 -11.15 -10.76 14.58
C ASP A 32 -9.88 -10.34 13.85
N CYS A 33 -9.62 -10.94 12.69
CA CYS A 33 -8.47 -10.58 11.88
C CYS A 33 -8.69 -9.20 11.28
N GLU A 34 -7.64 -8.37 11.30
CA GLU A 34 -7.75 -7.01 10.74
C GLU A 34 -8.13 -7.03 9.27
N LEU A 35 -7.75 -8.08 8.55
CA LEU A 35 -8.07 -8.18 7.14
C LEU A 35 -9.42 -8.84 6.87
N ASP A 36 -10.00 -9.47 7.89
CA ASP A 36 -11.34 -10.03 7.86
C ASP A 36 -11.66 -10.70 6.52
N ASP A 37 -12.52 -10.09 5.71
CA ASP A 37 -12.93 -10.67 4.45
C ASP A 37 -11.77 -10.90 3.49
N LYS A 38 -10.69 -10.16 3.65
CA LYS A 38 -9.55 -10.25 2.75
C LYS A 38 -8.51 -11.26 3.19
N CYS A 39 -8.60 -11.73 4.44
CA CYS A 39 -7.68 -12.72 4.96
C CYS A 39 -8.29 -14.11 4.79
N MET A 40 -8.42 -14.52 3.53
CA MET A 40 -9.15 -15.73 3.21
C MET A 40 -8.47 -16.99 3.70
N PHE A 41 -7.16 -16.98 3.75
CA PHE A 41 -6.40 -18.19 4.05
C PHE A 41 -5.61 -18.09 5.34
N HIS A 42 -5.71 -16.98 6.04
CA HIS A 42 -4.97 -16.74 7.28
C HIS A 42 -3.49 -17.02 7.11
N ILE A 43 -2.95 -16.55 5.99
CA ILE A 43 -1.51 -16.64 5.74
C ILE A 43 -0.81 -15.51 6.47
N ASP A 44 0.50 -15.66 6.65
CA ASP A 44 1.31 -14.58 7.19
C ASP A 44 1.36 -13.46 6.16
N ARG A 45 0.69 -12.36 6.44
CA ARG A 45 0.52 -11.28 5.49
C ARG A 45 0.58 -9.95 6.20
N HIS A 46 1.44 -9.06 5.70
CA HIS A 46 1.59 -7.71 6.22
C HIS A 46 1.62 -6.77 5.04
N GLN A 47 0.83 -5.71 5.12
CA GLN A 47 0.65 -4.80 3.99
C GLN A 47 0.51 -3.36 4.46
N ILE A 48 1.15 -2.44 3.75
CA ILE A 48 0.95 -1.00 3.93
C ILE A 48 0.41 -0.45 2.64
N CYS A 49 -0.73 0.23 2.71
CA CYS A 49 -1.36 0.90 1.58
C CYS A 49 -1.26 2.41 1.76
N VAL A 50 -0.85 3.12 0.73
CA VAL A 50 -0.70 4.57 0.78
C VAL A 50 -1.57 5.19 -0.30
N PRO A 51 -2.51 6.06 0.03
CA PRO A 51 -2.87 6.50 1.38
C PRO A 51 -3.79 5.54 2.14
N ASN A 52 -4.56 4.70 1.46
CA ASN A 52 -5.45 3.77 2.13
C ASN A 52 -5.82 2.62 1.18
N LEU A 53 -6.56 1.65 1.69
CA LEU A 53 -6.90 0.46 0.91
C LEU A 53 -7.90 0.76 -0.21
N GLN A 54 -8.75 1.76 -0.01
CA GLN A 54 -9.76 2.10 -1.01
C GLN A 54 -9.14 2.79 -2.22
N TYR A 55 -8.18 3.67 -1.98
CA TYR A 55 -7.49 4.41 -3.04
C TYR A 55 -5.99 4.23 -2.84
N ILE A 56 -5.38 3.35 -3.63
CA ILE A 56 -3.98 2.99 -3.45
C ILE A 56 -3.14 3.67 -4.52
N LEU A 57 -2.26 4.59 -4.09
CA LEU A 57 -1.25 5.16 -4.96
C LEU A 57 -0.10 4.16 -5.12
N TRP A 58 0.32 3.57 -4.00
CA TRP A 58 1.28 2.48 -4.00
C TRP A 58 1.10 1.69 -2.71
N ASP A 59 1.57 0.45 -2.74
CA ASP A 59 1.55 -0.37 -1.53
C ASP A 59 2.74 -1.30 -1.51
N VAL A 60 3.05 -1.80 -0.32
CA VAL A 60 4.12 -2.76 -0.12
C VAL A 60 3.59 -3.90 0.73
N ILE A 61 4.08 -5.09 0.46
CA ILE A 61 3.67 -6.27 1.20
C ILE A 61 4.89 -7.07 1.64
N CYS A 62 4.69 -7.85 2.69
CA CYS A 62 5.60 -8.90 3.11
C CYS A 62 4.70 -10.06 3.54
N GLN A 63 4.47 -10.99 2.62
CA GLN A 63 3.53 -12.09 2.88
C GLN A 63 4.03 -13.36 2.25
N GLU A 64 3.49 -14.48 2.72
CA GLU A 64 3.87 -15.77 2.15
C GLU A 64 3.63 -15.75 0.65
N GLY A 65 4.67 -16.10 -0.10
CA GLY A 65 4.61 -16.10 -1.55
C GLY A 65 5.08 -14.82 -2.21
N SER A 66 5.26 -13.73 -1.46
CA SER A 66 5.77 -12.50 -2.06
C SER A 66 7.28 -12.59 -2.25
N TYR A 67 7.77 -11.80 -3.21
CA TYR A 67 9.19 -11.77 -3.51
C TYR A 67 9.96 -11.14 -2.36
N GLY A 68 10.89 -11.92 -1.79
CA GLY A 68 11.70 -11.47 -0.67
C GLY A 68 11.15 -11.83 0.71
N TYR A 69 9.97 -12.45 0.76
CA TYR A 69 9.33 -12.76 2.04
C TYR A 69 10.25 -13.53 2.98
N ARG A 70 10.94 -14.54 2.47
CA ARG A 70 11.78 -15.41 3.31
C ARG A 70 12.92 -14.65 3.97
N ASP A 71 13.35 -13.57 3.35
CA ASP A 71 14.42 -12.73 3.87
C ASP A 71 13.89 -11.50 4.60
N GLY A 72 12.57 -11.43 4.80
CA GLY A 72 11.97 -10.29 5.45
C GLY A 72 11.92 -9.04 4.60
N LEU A 73 12.13 -9.18 3.28
CA LEU A 73 12.17 -8.04 2.37
C LEU A 73 10.78 -7.78 1.78
N LEU A 74 10.65 -6.61 1.19
CA LEU A 74 9.35 -6.09 0.77
C LEU A 74 9.15 -6.23 -0.73
N GLU A 75 7.89 -6.36 -1.12
CA GLU A 75 7.48 -6.34 -2.51
C GLU A 75 6.55 -5.14 -2.71
N ALA A 76 6.86 -4.32 -3.70
CA ALA A 76 6.16 -3.06 -3.92
C ALA A 76 5.30 -3.10 -5.17
N PHE A 77 4.21 -2.36 -5.13
CA PHE A 77 3.26 -2.22 -6.24
C PHE A 77 2.91 -0.76 -6.43
N GLY A 78 2.59 -0.38 -7.66
CA GLY A 78 2.05 0.94 -7.93
C GLY A 78 3.09 1.97 -8.27
N ASP A 79 2.79 3.20 -7.94
CA ASP A 79 3.57 4.34 -8.40
C ASP A 79 5.02 4.34 -7.92
N ILE A 80 5.31 3.61 -6.85
CA ILE A 80 6.64 3.57 -6.25
C ILE A 80 7.58 2.59 -6.94
N VAL A 81 7.05 1.72 -7.79
CA VAL A 81 7.85 0.73 -8.51
C VAL A 81 8.70 1.44 -9.56
N GLU A 82 9.99 1.10 -9.61
CA GLU A 82 10.92 1.75 -10.54
C GLU A 82 11.40 0.84 -11.64
N VAL A 83 11.08 -0.44 -11.57
CA VAL A 83 11.45 -1.36 -12.66
C VAL A 83 10.33 -1.36 -13.69
N ASP A 84 10.63 -1.86 -14.87
CA ASP A 84 9.66 -1.92 -15.96
C ASP A 84 8.79 -3.17 -15.80
N ASP A 85 8.07 -3.21 -14.69
CA ASP A 85 7.23 -4.35 -14.35
C ASP A 85 6.14 -3.85 -13.40
N ALA A 86 5.13 -4.68 -13.18
CA ALA A 86 4.03 -4.34 -12.29
C ALA A 86 4.42 -4.40 -10.82
N VAL A 87 5.42 -5.22 -10.48
CA VAL A 87 5.84 -5.40 -9.10
C VAL A 87 7.35 -5.36 -9.03
N GLU A 88 7.85 -5.04 -7.85
CA GLU A 88 9.27 -5.06 -7.59
C GLU A 88 9.51 -5.63 -6.21
N GLY A 89 10.32 -6.69 -6.12
CA GLY A 89 10.56 -7.40 -4.87
C GLY A 89 11.93 -7.18 -4.30
N TYR A 90 12.20 -7.83 -3.17
CA TYR A 90 13.50 -7.83 -2.49
C TYR A 90 13.94 -6.43 -2.06
N LEU A 91 12.99 -5.60 -1.64
CA LEU A 91 13.27 -4.22 -1.23
C LEU A 91 13.37 -4.11 0.28
N THR A 92 14.26 -3.22 0.75
CA THR A 92 14.31 -2.88 2.16
C THR A 92 13.44 -1.66 2.42
N ALA A 93 13.17 -1.40 3.70
CA ALA A 93 12.48 -0.17 4.07
C ALA A 93 13.26 1.05 3.57
N GLN A 94 14.59 0.99 3.66
CA GLN A 94 15.43 2.10 3.21
C GLN A 94 15.25 2.36 1.72
N ASP A 95 15.14 1.28 0.92
CA ASP A 95 14.89 1.44 -0.51
C ASP A 95 13.59 2.20 -0.75
N ILE A 96 12.55 1.85 -0.01
CA ILE A 96 11.26 2.51 -0.14
C ILE A 96 11.34 3.96 0.31
N ILE A 97 12.03 4.21 1.43
CA ILE A 97 12.19 5.55 1.99
C ILE A 97 12.89 6.46 0.97
N GLU A 98 13.93 5.95 0.32
CA GLU A 98 14.66 6.73 -0.69
C GLU A 98 13.75 7.10 -1.84
N ARG A 99 12.83 6.22 -2.22
CA ARG A 99 11.88 6.52 -3.29
C ARG A 99 10.83 7.52 -2.84
N ILE A 100 10.40 7.44 -1.58
CA ILE A 100 9.49 8.43 -1.03
C ILE A 100 10.10 9.81 -1.14
N GLU A 101 11.38 9.93 -0.79
CA GLU A 101 12.09 11.20 -0.85
C GLU A 101 12.29 11.65 -2.29
N LYS A 102 12.65 10.73 -3.16
CA LYS A 102 12.90 11.04 -4.57
C LYS A 102 11.63 11.52 -5.26
N HIS A 103 10.51 10.88 -5.00
CA HIS A 103 9.22 11.26 -5.59
C HIS A 103 8.52 12.36 -4.81
N GLN A 104 9.08 12.73 -3.66
CA GLN A 104 8.52 13.80 -2.83
C GLN A 104 7.09 13.51 -2.38
N TYR A 105 6.80 12.25 -2.08
CA TYR A 105 5.52 11.90 -1.49
C TYR A 105 5.41 12.56 -0.12
N SER A 106 4.33 13.29 0.09
CA SER A 106 4.09 14.00 1.34
C SER A 106 2.60 13.96 1.61
N MET A 107 2.20 14.43 2.80
CA MET A 107 0.79 14.56 3.11
C MET A 107 0.09 15.40 2.05
N ASP A 108 0.71 16.52 1.67
CA ASP A 108 0.08 17.44 0.71
C ASP A 108 -0.03 16.83 -0.68
N SER A 109 1.06 16.21 -1.19
CA SER A 109 1.02 15.66 -2.54
C SER A 109 0.07 14.47 -2.61
N ILE A 110 0.06 13.63 -1.58
CA ILE A 110 -0.81 12.46 -1.54
C ILE A 110 -2.26 12.88 -1.38
N SER A 111 -2.52 13.90 -0.55
CA SER A 111 -3.87 14.42 -0.38
C SER A 111 -4.41 15.00 -1.68
N ALA A 112 -3.56 15.72 -2.42
CA ALA A 112 -3.97 16.26 -3.72
C ALA A 112 -4.29 15.14 -4.70
N TRP A 113 -3.46 14.10 -4.71
CA TRP A 113 -3.72 12.94 -5.56
C TRP A 113 -5.05 12.28 -5.18
N LEU A 114 -5.28 12.11 -3.88
CA LEU A 114 -6.49 11.46 -3.38
C LEU A 114 -7.74 12.24 -3.78
N LEU A 115 -7.70 13.56 -3.61
CA LEU A 115 -8.83 14.40 -3.99
C LEU A 115 -9.10 14.29 -5.49
N SER A 116 -8.04 14.25 -6.29
CA SER A 116 -8.18 14.09 -7.72
C SER A 116 -8.87 12.78 -8.08
N LYS A 117 -8.51 11.70 -7.39
CA LYS A 117 -9.14 10.41 -7.62
C LYS A 117 -10.60 10.41 -7.23
N MET A 118 -10.91 11.01 -6.10
CA MET A 118 -12.30 11.08 -5.63
C MET A 118 -13.15 11.92 -6.57
N GLN A 119 -12.60 13.05 -7.05
CA GLN A 119 -13.31 13.90 -8.01
C GLN A 119 -13.51 13.20 -9.33
N ASN A 120 -12.49 12.46 -9.79
CA ASN A 120 -12.59 11.75 -11.05
C ASN A 120 -13.68 10.69 -11.01
N GLU A 121 -13.82 10.01 -9.88
CA GLU A 121 -14.89 9.03 -9.74
C GLU A 121 -16.25 9.69 -9.83
N THR A 122 -16.41 10.83 -9.16
CA THR A 122 -17.65 11.56 -9.20
C THR A 122 -17.93 12.07 -10.61
N GLU A 123 -16.91 12.63 -11.24
CA GLU A 123 -17.04 13.14 -12.60
C GLU A 123 -17.30 12.03 -13.59
N THR A 124 -16.68 10.88 -13.39
CA THR A 124 -16.90 9.75 -14.28
C THR A 124 -18.36 9.34 -14.25
N GLY A 125 -18.94 9.29 -13.06
CA GLY A 125 -20.35 9.00 -12.95
C GLY A 125 -21.20 10.02 -13.67
N ASN A 126 -20.86 11.28 -13.56
CA ASN A 126 -21.56 12.33 -14.25
C ASN A 126 -21.30 12.29 -15.75
N ASN A 127 -20.07 11.99 -16.11
CA ASN A 127 -19.68 11.96 -17.52
C ASN A 127 -20.34 10.86 -18.29
N GLU A 128 -20.63 9.76 -17.62
CA GLU A 128 -21.34 8.69 -18.29
C GLU A 128 -22.69 9.19 -18.79
N ASP A 129 -23.32 10.00 -17.97
CA ASP A 129 -24.58 10.60 -18.39
C ASP A 129 -24.36 11.55 -19.55
N LEU A 130 -23.26 12.28 -19.54
CA LEU A 130 -22.96 13.22 -20.59
C LEU A 130 -22.47 12.54 -21.85
N ASP A 131 -21.68 11.48 -21.67
CA ASP A 131 -21.08 10.79 -22.81
C ASP A 131 -22.11 10.08 -23.65
N THR A 132 -23.23 9.81 -23.09
CA THR A 132 -24.30 9.17 -23.87
C THR A 132 -24.88 10.11 -24.91
N GLU A 133 -24.50 11.33 -24.86
CA GLU A 133 -24.98 12.35 -25.80
C GLU A 133 -24.73 12.01 -27.25
#